data_05c8c6e4350bd71c79de312e70bda398
#
_entry.id   05c8c6e4350bd71c79de312e70bda398
#
_cell.length_a   1.000
_cell.length_b   1.000
_cell.length_c   1.000
_cell.angle_alpha   90.00
_cell.angle_beta   90.00
_cell.angle_gamma   90.00
#
_symmetry.space_group_name_H-M   'P 1'
#
loop_
_entity.id
_entity.type
_entity.pdbx_description
1 polymer ?
#
loop_
_entity_poly.entity_id
_entity_poly.type
_entity_poly.pdbx_seq_one_letter_code
_entity_poly.pdbx_strand_id
1 'polypeptide(L)'
;RDAINKGWVKGPRIIASGSVSVTGGHGDVDGISPELLELHTAKTICDGPYDCRRATRRAIKFGADVIKITSTGGVLSDTNTGTGQQMADDELKEVVDAAHALGRKVASHAHAADGINAALRAGVDSIEHGSYANKESIKLFKKSGAYLVPTLMAGDTVVNLAKTTDFMSDAIKTKAIRVGVDMIANFKSSYKGGVKIAYGTDSGVSHHGNNGKEAVLMARAGMKHSDILKSATINSADLIGMSNSLGTLEVGKLADIIATDMSPLKDINALLSVGFVMKSGEVVKNLH
;
A
#
# COMPACT_ATOMS: atom_id res chain seq x y z
N ARG A 1 -8.05 15.60 1.97
CA ARG A 1 -8.61 15.41 0.63
C ARG A 1 -9.61 16.52 0.30
N ASP A 2 -10.69 16.65 1.10
CA ASP A 2 -11.83 17.50 0.76
C ASP A 2 -11.49 18.99 0.66
N ALA A 3 -10.59 19.50 1.52
CA ALA A 3 -10.10 20.88 1.46
C ALA A 3 -9.31 21.15 0.15
N ILE A 4 -8.51 20.16 -0.29
CA ILE A 4 -7.77 20.24 -1.57
C ILE A 4 -8.75 20.21 -2.74
N ASN A 5 -9.72 19.31 -2.73
CA ASN A 5 -10.71 19.19 -3.80
C ASN A 5 -11.60 20.41 -3.94
N LYS A 6 -11.85 21.13 -2.83
CA LYS A 6 -12.58 22.41 -2.82
C LYS A 6 -11.69 23.63 -3.14
N GLY A 7 -10.40 23.43 -3.36
CA GLY A 7 -9.46 24.52 -3.65
C GLY A 7 -9.11 25.41 -2.44
N TRP A 8 -9.44 24.99 -1.22
CA TRP A 8 -9.16 25.78 -0.01
C TRP A 8 -7.67 25.74 0.36
N VAL A 9 -7.00 24.65 0.04
CA VAL A 9 -5.57 24.46 0.23
C VAL A 9 -4.97 23.78 -1.01
N LYS A 10 -3.72 24.10 -1.33
CA LYS A 10 -2.96 23.39 -2.36
C LYS A 10 -2.46 22.06 -1.81
N GLY A 11 -2.42 21.03 -2.64
CA GLY A 11 -1.94 19.72 -2.26
C GLY A 11 -2.06 18.67 -3.38
N PRO A 12 -1.56 17.44 -3.15
CA PRO A 12 -1.64 16.35 -4.11
C PRO A 12 -3.07 15.86 -4.31
N ARG A 13 -3.31 15.05 -5.33
CA ARG A 13 -4.53 14.26 -5.44
C ARG A 13 -4.50 13.16 -4.39
N ILE A 14 -5.55 13.06 -3.58
CA ILE A 14 -5.65 12.09 -2.50
C ILE A 14 -6.84 11.15 -2.75
N ILE A 15 -6.58 9.87 -2.77
CA ILE A 15 -7.56 8.79 -2.72
C ILE A 15 -7.57 8.30 -1.27
N ALA A 16 -8.57 8.71 -0.51
CA ALA A 16 -8.60 8.48 0.94
C ALA A 16 -9.13 7.09 1.27
N SER A 17 -8.41 6.35 2.10
CA SER A 17 -8.87 5.05 2.58
C SER A 17 -9.78 5.16 3.81
N GLY A 18 -10.70 4.18 3.94
CA GLY A 18 -11.34 3.83 5.19
C GLY A 18 -10.75 2.51 5.71
N SER A 19 -10.23 2.51 6.94
CA SER A 19 -9.66 1.31 7.54
C SER A 19 -10.74 0.36 8.06
N VAL A 20 -10.53 -0.94 7.89
CA VAL A 20 -11.31 -2.01 8.53
C VAL A 20 -10.34 -3.09 9.01
N SER A 21 -10.40 -3.44 10.28
CA SER A 21 -9.57 -4.46 10.91
C SER A 21 -10.38 -5.23 11.96
N VAL A 22 -9.75 -6.20 12.62
CA VAL A 22 -10.36 -7.00 13.69
C VAL A 22 -9.80 -6.60 15.05
N THR A 23 -10.57 -6.88 16.11
CA THR A 23 -10.14 -6.63 17.49
C THR A 23 -8.80 -7.32 17.78
N GLY A 24 -7.84 -6.56 18.33
CA GLY A 24 -6.48 -7.04 18.62
C GLY A 24 -5.63 -7.31 17.38
N GLY A 25 -6.11 -6.97 16.17
CA GLY A 25 -5.37 -7.06 14.93
C GLY A 25 -4.45 -5.86 14.69
N HIS A 26 -3.59 -5.95 13.67
CA HIS A 26 -2.61 -4.91 13.33
C HIS A 26 -3.22 -3.52 13.05
N GLY A 27 -4.48 -3.46 12.63
CA GLY A 27 -5.19 -2.20 12.39
C GLY A 27 -5.98 -1.70 13.59
N ASP A 28 -5.91 -2.36 14.73
CA ASP A 28 -6.46 -1.91 16.01
C ASP A 28 -5.46 -0.97 16.72
N VAL A 29 -5.93 -0.29 17.74
CA VAL A 29 -5.12 0.71 18.46
C VAL A 29 -4.44 0.07 19.66
N ASP A 30 -3.11 0.08 19.66
CA ASP A 30 -2.28 -0.40 20.78
C ASP A 30 -2.09 0.70 21.86
N GLY A 31 -1.93 0.28 23.12
CA GLY A 31 -1.50 1.16 24.22
C GLY A 31 -2.57 2.11 24.77
N ILE A 32 -3.85 1.89 24.44
CA ILE A 32 -4.99 2.63 25.01
C ILE A 32 -5.68 1.77 26.05
N SER A 33 -6.16 2.38 27.15
CA SER A 33 -6.93 1.63 28.16
C SER A 33 -8.23 1.06 27.56
N PRO A 34 -8.68 -0.14 27.99
CA PRO A 34 -9.88 -0.78 27.42
C PRO A 34 -11.13 0.12 27.47
N GLU A 35 -11.27 0.97 28.49
CA GLU A 35 -12.43 1.86 28.65
C GLU A 35 -12.46 2.97 27.58
N LEU A 36 -11.30 3.37 27.04
CA LEU A 36 -11.19 4.37 25.98
C LEU A 36 -11.24 3.72 24.59
N LEU A 37 -10.92 2.43 24.50
CA LEU A 37 -10.86 1.70 23.24
C LEU A 37 -12.20 1.75 22.49
N GLU A 38 -13.32 1.51 23.19
CA GLU A 38 -14.67 1.53 22.62
C GLU A 38 -15.02 2.87 21.94
N LEU A 39 -14.49 3.99 22.44
CA LEU A 39 -14.73 5.31 21.86
C LEU A 39 -13.95 5.53 20.56
N HIS A 40 -12.77 4.91 20.43
CA HIS A 40 -11.84 5.16 19.31
C HIS A 40 -11.94 4.10 18.23
N THR A 41 -12.10 2.83 18.56
CA THR A 41 -12.00 1.70 17.64
C THR A 41 -13.33 1.18 17.09
N ALA A 42 -14.42 1.36 17.80
CA ALA A 42 -15.76 0.86 17.42
C ALA A 42 -16.23 1.25 15.99
N LYS A 43 -15.52 2.14 15.32
CA LYS A 43 -15.88 2.64 13.98
C LYS A 43 -15.15 1.93 12.85
N THR A 44 -13.97 1.38 13.12
CA THR A 44 -13.06 0.79 12.12
C THR A 44 -12.78 -0.69 12.38
N ILE A 45 -13.10 -1.16 13.59
CA ILE A 45 -12.92 -2.56 14.00
C ILE A 45 -14.19 -3.33 13.74
N CYS A 46 -14.06 -4.59 13.34
CA CYS A 46 -15.17 -5.51 13.12
C CYS A 46 -14.79 -6.92 13.55
N ASP A 47 -15.76 -7.65 14.09
CA ASP A 47 -15.62 -9.05 14.46
C ASP A 47 -16.79 -9.83 13.85
N GLY A 48 -16.45 -10.78 12.99
CA GLY A 48 -17.37 -11.55 12.20
C GLY A 48 -17.93 -10.84 10.94
N PRO A 49 -18.43 -11.60 9.96
CA PRO A 49 -18.74 -11.09 8.62
C PRO A 49 -19.82 -9.99 8.61
N TYR A 50 -20.86 -10.10 9.44
CA TYR A 50 -21.94 -9.10 9.47
C TYR A 50 -21.46 -7.75 10.00
N ASP A 51 -20.58 -7.76 11.00
CA ASP A 51 -20.01 -6.55 11.56
C ASP A 51 -18.99 -5.93 10.59
N CYS A 52 -18.19 -6.74 9.91
CA CYS A 52 -17.29 -6.31 8.86
C CYS A 52 -18.03 -5.66 7.68
N ARG A 53 -19.20 -6.17 7.31
CA ARG A 53 -20.11 -5.50 6.35
C ARG A 53 -20.52 -4.12 6.84
N ARG A 54 -20.92 -4.01 8.11
CA ARG A 54 -21.32 -2.74 8.73
C ARG A 54 -20.16 -1.74 8.72
N ALA A 55 -18.97 -2.15 9.17
CA ALA A 55 -17.79 -1.31 9.24
C ALA A 55 -17.39 -0.79 7.84
N THR A 56 -17.38 -1.68 6.84
CA THR A 56 -17.08 -1.33 5.43
C THR A 56 -18.06 -0.29 4.88
N ARG A 57 -19.36 -0.52 5.01
CA ARG A 57 -20.41 0.40 4.56
C ARG A 57 -20.34 1.74 5.29
N ARG A 58 -20.00 1.72 6.58
CA ARG A 58 -19.80 2.92 7.37
C ARG A 58 -18.59 3.72 6.86
N ALA A 59 -17.45 3.08 6.62
CA ALA A 59 -16.27 3.73 6.07
C ALA A 59 -16.59 4.44 4.73
N ILE A 60 -17.29 3.76 3.84
CA ILE A 60 -17.74 4.31 2.55
C ILE A 60 -18.70 5.50 2.76
N LYS A 61 -19.68 5.37 3.66
CA LYS A 61 -20.62 6.45 4.01
C LYS A 61 -19.90 7.72 4.49
N PHE A 62 -18.79 7.56 5.20
CA PHE A 62 -17.95 8.67 5.69
C PHE A 62 -16.88 9.13 4.67
N GLY A 63 -16.99 8.68 3.43
CA GLY A 63 -16.22 9.23 2.32
C GLY A 63 -14.95 8.46 1.96
N ALA A 64 -14.83 7.20 2.34
CA ALA A 64 -13.74 6.36 1.87
C ALA A 64 -13.81 6.16 0.34
N ASP A 65 -12.71 6.44 -0.34
CA ASP A 65 -12.54 6.19 -1.78
C ASP A 65 -12.09 4.75 -2.03
N VAL A 66 -11.38 4.16 -1.05
CA VAL A 66 -10.87 2.78 -1.04
C VAL A 66 -11.00 2.21 0.38
N ILE A 67 -11.18 0.90 0.51
CA ILE A 67 -11.14 0.22 1.80
C ILE A 67 -9.74 -0.36 2.02
N LYS A 68 -9.15 -0.05 3.18
CA LYS A 68 -7.87 -0.63 3.63
C LYS A 68 -8.14 -1.65 4.74
N ILE A 69 -7.71 -2.89 4.54
CA ILE A 69 -7.77 -3.94 5.54
C ILE A 69 -6.37 -4.40 5.96
N THR A 70 -6.31 -5.11 7.08
CA THR A 70 -5.09 -5.75 7.60
C THR A 70 -5.35 -7.24 7.73
N SER A 71 -5.07 -7.99 6.66
CA SER A 71 -5.30 -9.46 6.68
C SER A 71 -4.28 -10.21 7.53
N THR A 72 -3.13 -9.60 7.81
CA THR A 72 -2.08 -10.16 8.69
C THR A 72 -1.64 -9.19 9.75
N GLY A 73 -0.90 -9.69 10.75
CA GLY A 73 -0.10 -8.87 11.65
C GLY A 73 0.99 -8.09 10.93
N GLY A 74 1.45 -7.01 11.54
CA GLY A 74 2.47 -6.09 11.02
C GLY A 74 3.84 -6.22 11.70
N VAL A 75 4.85 -5.64 11.07
CA VAL A 75 6.23 -5.64 11.60
C VAL A 75 6.33 -4.79 12.87
N LEU A 76 5.68 -3.63 12.87
CA LEU A 76 5.77 -2.65 13.95
C LEU A 76 4.76 -2.87 15.08
N SER A 77 3.82 -3.83 14.96
CA SER A 77 2.89 -4.16 16.03
C SER A 77 3.60 -4.92 17.14
N ASP A 78 3.30 -4.56 18.38
CA ASP A 78 3.83 -5.23 19.57
C ASP A 78 2.95 -6.44 19.99
N THR A 79 2.49 -7.21 19.00
CA THR A 79 1.68 -8.40 19.20
C THR A 79 2.50 -9.67 19.04
N ASN A 80 2.23 -10.67 19.87
CA ASN A 80 2.89 -11.99 19.81
C ASN A 80 2.43 -12.82 18.59
N THR A 81 1.39 -12.40 17.87
CA THR A 81 0.86 -13.09 16.67
C THR A 81 1.76 -12.97 15.44
N GLY A 82 2.83 -12.15 15.52
CA GLY A 82 3.77 -11.99 14.42
C GLY A 82 3.13 -11.40 13.17
N THR A 83 3.44 -11.98 12.02
CA THR A 83 2.95 -11.54 10.69
C THR A 83 1.89 -12.46 10.09
N GLY A 84 1.33 -13.41 10.84
CA GLY A 84 0.33 -14.39 10.38
C GLY A 84 -1.04 -13.78 10.11
N GLN A 85 -1.93 -14.59 9.51
CA GLN A 85 -3.30 -14.19 9.22
C GLN A 85 -4.05 -13.80 10.49
N GLN A 86 -4.79 -12.68 10.46
CA GLN A 86 -5.56 -12.16 11.59
C GLN A 86 -7.07 -12.05 11.28
N MET A 87 -7.44 -11.66 10.07
CA MET A 87 -8.84 -11.67 9.64
C MET A 87 -9.23 -13.07 9.15
N ALA A 88 -10.39 -13.57 9.57
CA ALA A 88 -10.95 -14.83 9.07
C ALA A 88 -11.34 -14.73 7.58
N ASP A 89 -11.39 -15.87 6.88
CA ASP A 89 -11.69 -15.92 5.45
C ASP A 89 -13.08 -15.35 5.11
N ASP A 90 -14.06 -15.56 5.97
CA ASP A 90 -15.43 -15.03 5.82
C ASP A 90 -15.51 -13.52 6.10
N GLU A 91 -14.72 -13.01 7.04
CA GLU A 91 -14.58 -11.56 7.28
C GLU A 91 -13.94 -10.86 6.08
N LEU A 92 -12.83 -11.40 5.55
CA LEU A 92 -12.17 -10.91 4.36
C LEU A 92 -13.13 -10.87 3.16
N LYS A 93 -13.84 -11.98 2.93
CA LYS A 93 -14.82 -12.11 1.86
C LYS A 93 -15.92 -11.06 1.96
N GLU A 94 -16.47 -10.88 3.15
CA GLU A 94 -17.56 -9.94 3.37
C GLU A 94 -17.13 -8.47 3.18
N VAL A 95 -15.93 -8.10 3.65
CA VAL A 95 -15.40 -6.75 3.39
C VAL A 95 -15.29 -6.49 1.90
N VAL A 96 -14.72 -7.44 1.14
CA VAL A 96 -14.54 -7.30 -0.32
C VAL A 96 -15.88 -7.18 -1.03
N ASP A 97 -16.84 -8.07 -0.73
CA ASP A 97 -18.15 -8.05 -1.36
C ASP A 97 -18.91 -6.75 -1.06
N ALA A 98 -18.85 -6.28 0.20
CA ALA A 98 -19.51 -5.04 0.58
C ALA A 98 -18.88 -3.80 -0.07
N ALA A 99 -17.55 -3.78 -0.22
CA ALA A 99 -16.83 -2.70 -0.87
C ALA A 99 -17.10 -2.67 -2.38
N HIS A 100 -16.96 -3.81 -3.05
CA HIS A 100 -17.18 -3.93 -4.50
C HIS A 100 -18.63 -3.64 -4.88
N ALA A 101 -19.61 -4.08 -4.10
CA ALA A 101 -21.04 -3.75 -4.31
C ALA A 101 -21.32 -2.24 -4.28
N LEU A 102 -20.47 -1.46 -3.60
CA LEU A 102 -20.54 0.00 -3.53
C LEU A 102 -19.46 0.69 -4.41
N GLY A 103 -18.87 -0.04 -5.36
CA GLY A 103 -17.90 0.48 -6.31
C GLY A 103 -16.59 0.95 -5.69
N ARG A 104 -16.17 0.35 -4.57
CA ARG A 104 -14.90 0.66 -3.90
C ARG A 104 -13.95 -0.52 -3.99
N LYS A 105 -12.67 -0.22 -4.26
CA LYS A 105 -11.59 -1.20 -4.25
C LYS A 105 -11.14 -1.51 -2.83
N VAL A 106 -10.46 -2.65 -2.65
CA VAL A 106 -9.93 -3.10 -1.37
C VAL A 106 -8.43 -3.32 -1.47
N ALA A 107 -7.68 -2.63 -0.61
CA ALA A 107 -6.24 -2.79 -0.44
C ALA A 107 -5.96 -3.53 0.88
N SER A 108 -5.13 -4.58 0.86
CA SER A 108 -4.83 -5.40 2.04
C SER A 108 -3.37 -5.31 2.44
N HIS A 109 -3.09 -4.82 3.65
CA HIS A 109 -1.82 -5.08 4.30
C HIS A 109 -1.66 -6.58 4.53
N ALA A 110 -0.58 -7.17 4.06
CA ALA A 110 -0.28 -8.58 4.29
C ALA A 110 1.23 -8.89 4.17
N HIS A 111 1.77 -9.57 5.18
CA HIS A 111 3.14 -10.07 5.16
C HIS A 111 3.20 -11.59 4.92
N ALA A 112 2.57 -12.40 5.76
CA ALA A 112 2.64 -13.85 5.68
C ALA A 112 1.80 -14.44 4.54
N ALA A 113 2.26 -15.56 4.00
CA ALA A 113 1.66 -16.20 2.83
C ALA A 113 0.21 -16.66 3.05
N ASP A 114 -0.15 -17.07 4.27
CA ASP A 114 -1.51 -17.46 4.64
C ASP A 114 -2.51 -16.31 4.43
N GLY A 115 -2.26 -15.16 5.06
CA GLY A 115 -3.11 -13.99 4.92
C GLY A 115 -3.06 -13.37 3.52
N ILE A 116 -1.90 -13.37 2.81
CA ILE A 116 -1.83 -12.99 1.40
C ILE A 116 -2.77 -13.86 0.57
N ASN A 117 -2.69 -15.18 0.75
CA ASN A 117 -3.48 -16.12 -0.03
C ASN A 117 -4.98 -16.02 0.31
N ALA A 118 -5.33 -15.82 1.59
CA ALA A 118 -6.71 -15.60 2.03
C ALA A 118 -7.30 -14.31 1.42
N ALA A 119 -6.58 -13.19 1.51
CA ALA A 119 -7.00 -11.93 0.92
C ALA A 119 -7.18 -12.01 -0.61
N LEU A 120 -6.25 -12.66 -1.32
CA LEU A 120 -6.36 -12.88 -2.76
C LEU A 120 -7.55 -13.77 -3.14
N ARG A 121 -7.85 -14.82 -2.34
CA ARG A 121 -9.04 -15.64 -2.54
C ARG A 121 -10.32 -14.88 -2.26
N ALA A 122 -10.32 -13.98 -1.28
CA ALA A 122 -11.44 -13.09 -1.01
C ALA A 122 -11.71 -12.09 -2.15
N GLY A 123 -10.69 -11.77 -2.97
CA GLY A 123 -10.82 -10.92 -4.15
C GLY A 123 -10.37 -9.47 -3.94
N VAL A 124 -9.40 -9.22 -3.05
CA VAL A 124 -8.82 -7.87 -2.88
C VAL A 124 -8.17 -7.38 -4.18
N ASP A 125 -8.13 -6.06 -4.37
CA ASP A 125 -7.57 -5.43 -5.57
C ASP A 125 -6.05 -5.24 -5.47
N SER A 126 -5.52 -5.09 -4.25
CA SER A 126 -4.08 -5.06 -4.02
C SER A 126 -3.67 -5.71 -2.70
N ILE A 127 -2.43 -6.19 -2.69
CA ILE A 127 -1.68 -6.57 -1.49
C ILE A 127 -0.55 -5.58 -1.31
N GLU A 128 -0.52 -4.96 -0.14
CA GLU A 128 0.56 -4.07 0.29
C GLU A 128 1.65 -4.89 0.98
N HIS A 129 2.90 -4.61 0.72
CA HIS A 129 4.11 -5.30 1.20
C HIS A 129 4.31 -6.68 0.57
N GLY A 130 3.46 -7.66 0.81
CA GLY A 130 3.55 -9.00 0.23
C GLY A 130 4.84 -9.75 0.59
N SER A 131 5.40 -9.51 1.77
CA SER A 131 6.78 -9.85 2.16
C SER A 131 7.12 -11.33 2.02
N TYR A 132 6.16 -12.21 2.24
CA TYR A 132 6.33 -13.67 2.18
C TYR A 132 5.44 -14.33 1.12
N ALA A 133 5.13 -13.60 0.03
CA ALA A 133 4.42 -14.17 -1.11
C ALA A 133 5.14 -15.41 -1.65
N ASN A 134 4.45 -16.53 -1.71
CA ASN A 134 4.99 -17.82 -2.14
C ASN A 134 4.48 -18.21 -3.56
N LYS A 135 4.80 -19.43 -4.01
CA LYS A 135 4.38 -19.93 -5.32
C LYS A 135 2.85 -19.94 -5.48
N GLU A 136 2.11 -20.24 -4.40
CA GLU A 136 0.64 -20.21 -4.42
C GLU A 136 0.14 -18.76 -4.51
N SER A 137 0.73 -17.84 -3.74
CA SER A 137 0.42 -16.41 -3.84
C SER A 137 0.57 -15.90 -5.27
N ILE A 138 1.68 -16.25 -5.95
CA ILE A 138 1.93 -15.85 -7.34
C ILE A 138 0.82 -16.37 -8.29
N LYS A 139 0.36 -17.61 -8.10
CA LYS A 139 -0.75 -18.16 -8.89
C LYS A 139 -2.06 -17.41 -8.63
N LEU A 140 -2.34 -17.10 -7.35
CA LEU A 140 -3.53 -16.37 -6.95
C LEU A 140 -3.53 -14.93 -7.48
N PHE A 141 -2.42 -14.21 -7.40
CA PHE A 141 -2.25 -12.89 -8.04
C PHE A 141 -2.57 -12.93 -9.52
N LYS A 142 -2.02 -13.91 -10.24
CA LYS A 142 -2.27 -14.05 -11.69
C LYS A 142 -3.72 -14.40 -12.01
N LYS A 143 -4.37 -15.19 -11.15
CA LYS A 143 -5.78 -15.57 -11.32
C LYS A 143 -6.73 -14.41 -11.02
N SER A 144 -6.49 -13.67 -9.93
CA SER A 144 -7.33 -12.54 -9.52
C SER A 144 -7.08 -11.27 -10.32
N GLY A 145 -5.86 -11.10 -10.86
CA GLY A 145 -5.44 -9.85 -11.50
C GLY A 145 -5.07 -8.74 -10.51
N ALA A 146 -5.05 -9.03 -9.20
CA ALA A 146 -4.67 -8.10 -8.15
C ALA A 146 -3.22 -7.61 -8.32
N TYR A 147 -2.95 -6.44 -7.77
CA TYR A 147 -1.63 -5.83 -7.78
C TYR A 147 -0.85 -6.12 -6.50
N LEU A 148 0.46 -6.28 -6.62
CA LEU A 148 1.38 -6.17 -5.50
C LEU A 148 1.93 -4.74 -5.45
N VAL A 149 1.81 -4.09 -4.29
CA VAL A 149 2.40 -2.78 -3.96
C VAL A 149 3.51 -3.04 -2.95
N PRO A 150 4.77 -3.13 -3.36
CA PRO A 150 5.82 -3.79 -2.56
C PRO A 150 6.34 -2.96 -1.39
N THR A 151 6.29 -1.63 -1.46
CA THR A 151 6.72 -0.72 -0.37
C THR A 151 8.11 -1.07 0.19
N LEU A 152 9.06 -1.38 -0.68
CA LEU A 152 10.43 -1.79 -0.27
C LEU A 152 11.11 -0.70 0.56
N MET A 153 10.74 0.56 0.32
CA MET A 153 11.26 1.72 1.06
C MET A 153 10.85 1.68 2.53
N ALA A 154 9.64 1.22 2.85
CA ALA A 154 9.21 1.04 4.23
C ALA A 154 10.07 -0.04 4.93
N GLY A 155 10.25 -1.19 4.28
CA GLY A 155 11.11 -2.26 4.78
C GLY A 155 12.56 -1.81 5.01
N ASP A 156 13.16 -1.12 4.03
CA ASP A 156 14.52 -0.56 4.15
C ASP A 156 14.64 0.44 5.30
N THR A 157 13.64 1.30 5.48
CA THR A 157 13.59 2.27 6.57
C THR A 157 13.52 1.61 7.93
N VAL A 158 12.62 0.64 8.11
CA VAL A 158 12.44 -0.07 9.39
C VAL A 158 13.69 -0.88 9.75
N VAL A 159 14.35 -1.52 8.77
CA VAL A 159 15.65 -2.19 8.98
C VAL A 159 16.71 -1.21 9.46
N ASN A 160 16.80 -0.03 8.83
CA ASN A 160 17.77 0.98 9.24
C ASN A 160 17.50 1.49 10.66
N LEU A 161 16.23 1.79 10.98
CA LEU A 161 15.84 2.20 12.33
C LEU A 161 16.15 1.13 13.37
N ALA A 162 15.86 -0.16 13.08
CA ALA A 162 16.17 -1.26 13.98
C ALA A 162 17.67 -1.39 14.30
N LYS A 163 18.54 -1.00 13.37
CA LYS A 163 19.99 -1.03 13.53
C LYS A 163 20.59 0.21 14.20
N THR A 164 19.90 1.36 14.10
CA THR A 164 20.49 2.67 14.46
C THR A 164 19.84 3.33 15.65
N THR A 165 18.72 2.78 16.16
CA THR A 165 17.98 3.39 17.26
C THR A 165 17.61 2.38 18.34
N ASP A 166 17.38 2.86 19.57
CA ASP A 166 17.03 2.04 20.73
C ASP A 166 15.55 2.15 21.15
N PHE A 167 14.73 2.87 20.38
CA PHE A 167 13.32 3.03 20.76
C PHE A 167 12.46 1.78 20.46
N MET A 168 12.94 0.84 19.65
CA MET A 168 12.24 -0.41 19.35
C MET A 168 12.61 -1.51 20.33
N SER A 169 11.62 -2.33 20.74
CA SER A 169 11.90 -3.56 21.48
C SER A 169 12.73 -4.54 20.66
N ASP A 170 13.48 -5.43 21.34
CA ASP A 170 14.32 -6.45 20.67
C ASP A 170 13.49 -7.37 19.76
N ALA A 171 12.25 -7.67 20.16
CA ALA A 171 11.31 -8.45 19.37
C ALA A 171 10.97 -7.74 18.05
N ILE A 172 10.68 -6.45 18.10
CA ILE A 172 10.40 -5.63 16.91
C ILE A 172 11.65 -5.51 16.04
N LYS A 173 12.84 -5.23 16.63
CA LYS A 173 14.12 -5.16 15.89
C LYS A 173 14.41 -6.45 15.12
N THR A 174 14.26 -7.60 15.78
CA THR A 174 14.49 -8.92 15.15
C THR A 174 13.53 -9.16 13.99
N LYS A 175 12.24 -8.90 14.20
CA LYS A 175 11.18 -9.03 13.19
C LYS A 175 11.44 -8.10 12.00
N ALA A 176 11.80 -6.84 12.25
CA ALA A 176 12.09 -5.82 11.25
C ALA A 176 13.24 -6.22 10.32
N ILE A 177 14.37 -6.65 10.90
CA ILE A 177 15.55 -7.05 10.12
C ILE A 177 15.22 -8.25 9.23
N ARG A 178 14.55 -9.26 9.78
CA ARG A 178 14.16 -10.47 9.03
C ARG A 178 13.22 -10.13 7.87
N VAL A 179 12.13 -9.43 8.15
CA VAL A 179 11.12 -9.08 7.12
C VAL A 179 11.75 -8.23 6.02
N GLY A 180 12.54 -7.21 6.37
CA GLY A 180 13.12 -6.30 5.37
C GLY A 180 14.10 -6.99 4.41
N VAL A 181 14.87 -7.99 4.89
CA VAL A 181 15.73 -8.80 4.02
C VAL A 181 14.91 -9.68 3.09
N ASP A 182 13.87 -10.33 3.61
CA ASP A 182 13.04 -11.27 2.85
C ASP A 182 12.16 -10.54 1.81
N MET A 183 11.72 -9.31 2.07
CA MET A 183 10.91 -8.51 1.16
C MET A 183 11.56 -8.37 -0.23
N ILE A 184 12.85 -8.05 -0.30
CA ILE A 184 13.56 -7.85 -1.57
C ILE A 184 13.60 -9.14 -2.39
N ALA A 185 13.91 -10.28 -1.74
CA ALA A 185 13.97 -11.57 -2.41
C ALA A 185 12.60 -12.03 -2.92
N ASN A 186 11.56 -11.84 -2.10
CA ASN A 186 10.20 -12.21 -2.46
C ASN A 186 9.58 -11.28 -3.50
N PHE A 187 9.86 -9.98 -3.44
CA PHE A 187 9.50 -9.05 -4.52
C PHE A 187 10.09 -9.49 -5.86
N LYS A 188 11.40 -9.81 -5.89
CA LYS A 188 12.07 -10.33 -7.10
C LYS A 188 11.39 -11.59 -7.64
N SER A 189 10.99 -12.51 -6.75
CA SER A 189 10.30 -13.74 -7.12
C SER A 189 8.90 -13.44 -7.69
N SER A 190 8.15 -12.54 -7.08
CA SER A 190 6.82 -12.12 -7.51
C SER A 190 6.87 -11.42 -8.88
N TYR A 191 7.81 -10.48 -9.06
CA TYR A 191 8.01 -9.81 -10.35
C TYR A 191 8.38 -10.80 -11.47
N LYS A 192 9.34 -11.71 -11.23
CA LYS A 192 9.70 -12.78 -12.19
C LYS A 192 8.55 -13.74 -12.46
N GLY A 193 7.69 -13.96 -11.48
CA GLY A 193 6.48 -14.77 -11.58
C GLY A 193 5.36 -14.13 -12.39
N GLY A 194 5.53 -12.88 -12.82
CA GLY A 194 4.55 -12.15 -13.65
C GLY A 194 3.39 -11.57 -12.85
N VAL A 195 3.59 -11.30 -11.56
CA VAL A 195 2.63 -10.54 -10.74
C VAL A 195 2.58 -9.10 -11.23
N LYS A 196 1.39 -8.53 -11.33
CA LYS A 196 1.22 -7.11 -11.64
C LYS A 196 1.75 -6.27 -10.47
N ILE A 197 2.62 -5.31 -10.75
CA ILE A 197 3.21 -4.42 -9.75
C ILE A 197 2.62 -3.01 -9.91
N ALA A 198 2.17 -2.41 -8.81
CA ALA A 198 1.88 -1.00 -8.71
C ALA A 198 2.84 -0.33 -7.72
N TYR A 199 3.06 0.96 -7.87
CA TYR A 199 4.05 1.71 -7.10
C TYR A 199 3.45 2.24 -5.80
N GLY A 200 4.11 2.01 -4.68
CA GLY A 200 3.73 2.56 -3.38
C GLY A 200 4.91 2.51 -2.41
N THR A 201 4.98 3.46 -1.49
CA THR A 201 6.14 3.67 -0.61
C THR A 201 5.85 3.48 0.86
N ASP A 202 4.57 3.52 1.25
CA ASP A 202 4.15 3.56 2.66
C ASP A 202 4.83 4.71 3.43
N SER A 203 4.88 5.92 2.79
CA SER A 203 5.44 7.12 3.41
C SER A 203 4.62 7.53 4.64
N GLY A 204 5.33 7.89 5.70
CA GLY A 204 4.89 7.95 7.09
C GLY A 204 5.78 7.03 7.91
N VAL A 205 6.06 5.80 7.42
CA VAL A 205 7.16 4.96 7.92
C VAL A 205 8.50 5.60 7.56
N SER A 206 8.62 6.14 6.36
CA SER A 206 9.77 6.95 5.91
C SER A 206 9.37 8.41 5.70
N HIS A 207 10.37 9.32 5.62
CA HIS A 207 10.12 10.73 5.37
C HIS A 207 9.44 10.96 4.01
N HIS A 208 8.43 11.84 4.01
CA HIS A 208 7.84 12.36 2.77
C HIS A 208 8.88 13.06 1.91
N GLY A 209 8.74 12.96 0.58
CA GLY A 209 9.67 13.53 -0.39
C GLY A 209 10.73 12.56 -0.90
N ASN A 210 10.96 11.43 -0.21
CA ASN A 210 11.93 10.41 -0.62
C ASN A 210 11.34 9.32 -1.54
N ASN A 211 10.15 9.54 -2.07
CA ASN A 211 9.36 8.53 -2.81
C ASN A 211 10.10 7.90 -3.99
N GLY A 212 11.01 8.64 -4.64
CA GLY A 212 11.86 8.11 -5.72
C GLY A 212 12.78 6.96 -5.31
N LYS A 213 13.08 6.82 -4.01
CA LYS A 213 13.92 5.73 -3.48
C LYS A 213 13.30 4.35 -3.70
N GLU A 214 11.98 4.24 -3.71
CA GLU A 214 11.28 2.98 -4.02
C GLU A 214 11.69 2.46 -5.40
N ALA A 215 11.76 3.33 -6.41
CA ALA A 215 12.20 2.96 -7.76
C ALA A 215 13.63 2.39 -7.78
N VAL A 216 14.53 2.99 -6.99
CA VAL A 216 15.91 2.52 -6.86
C VAL A 216 15.96 1.13 -6.21
N LEU A 217 15.15 0.88 -5.18
CA LEU A 217 15.06 -0.41 -4.51
C LEU A 217 14.46 -1.49 -5.42
N MET A 218 13.41 -1.16 -6.19
CA MET A 218 12.84 -2.05 -7.20
C MET A 218 13.87 -2.45 -8.26
N ALA A 219 14.67 -1.48 -8.75
CA ALA A 219 15.74 -1.73 -9.72
C ALA A 219 16.83 -2.63 -9.13
N ARG A 220 17.26 -2.38 -7.89
CA ARG A 220 18.22 -3.24 -7.16
C ARG A 220 17.69 -4.66 -6.98
N ALA A 221 16.39 -4.84 -6.82
CA ALA A 221 15.74 -6.15 -6.79
C ALA A 221 15.65 -6.82 -8.18
N GLY A 222 16.01 -6.12 -9.25
CA GLY A 222 16.09 -6.65 -10.61
C GLY A 222 14.87 -6.37 -11.48
N MET A 223 14.00 -5.42 -11.11
CA MET A 223 12.92 -4.94 -11.96
C MET A 223 13.49 -3.98 -13.04
N LYS A 224 13.03 -4.12 -14.28
CA LYS A 224 13.47 -3.26 -15.38
C LYS A 224 12.98 -1.83 -15.19
N HIS A 225 13.80 -0.83 -15.52
CA HIS A 225 13.43 0.59 -15.39
C HIS A 225 12.11 0.92 -16.10
N SER A 226 11.89 0.38 -17.30
CA SER A 226 10.62 0.56 -18.03
C SER A 226 9.41 0.04 -17.27
N ASP A 227 9.55 -1.10 -16.57
CA ASP A 227 8.45 -1.69 -15.82
C ASP A 227 8.22 -0.95 -14.49
N ILE A 228 9.30 -0.40 -13.88
CA ILE A 228 9.19 0.50 -12.73
C ILE A 228 8.40 1.76 -13.10
N LEU A 229 8.70 2.39 -14.24
CA LEU A 229 7.95 3.56 -14.69
C LEU A 229 6.49 3.22 -14.96
N LYS A 230 6.20 2.07 -15.59
CA LYS A 230 4.82 1.60 -15.78
C LYS A 230 4.12 1.35 -14.45
N SER A 231 4.82 0.78 -13.45
CA SER A 231 4.24 0.55 -12.14
C SER A 231 3.81 1.85 -11.46
N ALA A 232 4.61 2.92 -11.64
CA ALA A 232 4.35 4.25 -11.05
C ALA A 232 3.32 5.09 -11.85
N THR A 233 2.92 4.66 -13.04
CA THR A 233 2.02 5.41 -13.93
C THR A 233 0.81 4.58 -14.33
N ILE A 234 0.93 3.79 -15.37
CA ILE A 234 -0.19 3.04 -15.99
C ILE A 234 -0.81 2.06 -14.99
N ASN A 235 0.02 1.26 -14.30
CA ASN A 235 -0.47 0.23 -13.39
C ASN A 235 -1.12 0.84 -12.14
N SER A 236 -0.51 1.88 -11.57
CA SER A 236 -1.10 2.58 -10.43
C SER A 236 -2.40 3.29 -10.80
N ALA A 237 -2.49 3.89 -12.00
CA ALA A 237 -3.72 4.48 -12.49
C ALA A 237 -4.85 3.43 -12.66
N ASP A 238 -4.51 2.22 -13.13
CA ASP A 238 -5.45 1.09 -13.23
C ASP A 238 -5.89 0.62 -11.84
N LEU A 239 -4.94 0.42 -10.93
CA LEU A 239 -5.25 0.00 -9.56
C LEU A 239 -6.23 0.96 -8.87
N ILE A 240 -6.03 2.27 -8.99
CA ILE A 240 -6.92 3.27 -8.36
C ILE A 240 -8.17 3.58 -9.19
N GLY A 241 -8.38 2.90 -10.34
CA GLY A 241 -9.55 3.08 -11.19
C GLY A 241 -9.57 4.40 -11.98
N MET A 242 -8.41 4.98 -12.29
CA MET A 242 -8.28 6.27 -12.97
C MET A 242 -7.56 6.20 -14.32
N SER A 243 -7.49 5.05 -14.97
CA SER A 243 -6.81 4.86 -16.26
C SER A 243 -7.32 5.78 -17.38
N ASN A 244 -8.58 6.18 -17.33
CA ASN A 244 -9.16 7.11 -18.28
C ASN A 244 -8.67 8.57 -18.09
N SER A 245 -8.11 8.88 -16.91
CA SER A 245 -7.73 10.26 -16.53
C SER A 245 -6.24 10.41 -16.25
N LEU A 246 -5.53 9.32 -15.93
CA LEU A 246 -4.14 9.32 -15.47
C LEU A 246 -3.33 8.20 -16.12
N GLY A 247 -2.02 8.23 -15.89
CA GLY A 247 -1.08 7.13 -16.18
C GLY A 247 -0.35 7.25 -17.52
N THR A 248 -0.85 8.05 -18.47
CA THR A 248 -0.22 8.29 -19.77
C THR A 248 -0.32 9.77 -20.16
N LEU A 249 0.58 10.21 -21.04
CA LEU A 249 0.55 11.56 -21.63
C LEU A 249 -0.26 11.50 -22.93
N GLU A 250 -1.58 11.67 -22.82
CA GLU A 250 -2.54 11.62 -23.91
C GLU A 250 -3.52 12.79 -23.84
N VAL A 251 -4.01 13.23 -25.00
CA VAL A 251 -5.05 14.27 -25.10
C VAL A 251 -6.30 13.82 -24.33
N GLY A 252 -6.83 14.70 -23.51
CA GLY A 252 -8.02 14.47 -22.69
C GLY A 252 -7.73 13.90 -21.28
N LYS A 253 -6.49 13.55 -20.97
CA LYS A 253 -6.08 13.17 -19.60
C LYS A 253 -5.60 14.37 -18.80
N LEU A 254 -5.60 14.21 -17.48
CA LEU A 254 -5.06 15.22 -16.56
C LEU A 254 -3.54 15.36 -16.77
N ALA A 255 -3.08 16.60 -16.82
CA ALA A 255 -1.66 16.91 -16.95
C ALA A 255 -0.97 16.82 -15.57
N ASP A 256 -0.83 15.61 -15.07
CA ASP A 256 0.01 15.26 -13.92
C ASP A 256 1.37 14.80 -14.47
N ILE A 257 2.35 15.68 -14.47
CA ILE A 257 3.63 15.48 -15.19
C ILE A 257 4.79 15.76 -14.25
N ILE A 258 5.79 14.89 -14.27
CA ILE A 258 7.10 15.15 -13.70
C ILE A 258 8.17 15.13 -14.81
N ALA A 259 9.23 15.91 -14.63
CA ALA A 259 10.42 15.81 -15.48
C ALA A 259 11.69 15.76 -14.64
N THR A 260 12.69 15.09 -15.19
CA THR A 260 14.03 14.90 -14.62
C THR A 260 15.06 15.25 -15.66
N ASP A 261 16.25 15.73 -15.25
CA ASP A 261 17.35 16.14 -16.15
C ASP A 261 17.88 14.98 -17.01
N MET A 262 17.84 13.77 -16.44
CA MET A 262 18.27 12.54 -17.10
C MET A 262 17.10 11.59 -17.27
N SER A 263 17.16 10.79 -18.34
CA SER A 263 16.13 9.78 -18.59
C SER A 263 16.18 8.68 -17.52
N PRO A 264 15.10 8.43 -16.76
CA PRO A 264 15.03 7.34 -15.78
C PRO A 264 15.05 5.95 -16.42
N LEU A 265 14.89 5.85 -17.73
CA LEU A 265 15.13 4.61 -18.49
C LEU A 265 16.60 4.24 -18.55
N LYS A 266 17.50 5.25 -18.57
CA LYS A 266 18.96 5.07 -18.57
C LYS A 266 19.49 4.93 -17.15
N ASP A 267 19.06 5.82 -16.25
CA ASP A 267 19.45 5.80 -14.84
C ASP A 267 18.22 6.08 -13.96
N ILE A 268 17.79 5.07 -13.22
CA ILE A 268 16.62 5.17 -12.33
C ILE A 268 16.83 6.17 -11.19
N ASN A 269 18.09 6.47 -10.82
CA ASN A 269 18.41 7.48 -9.80
C ASN A 269 17.96 8.89 -10.20
N ALA A 270 17.68 9.15 -11.47
CA ALA A 270 17.07 10.40 -11.92
C ALA A 270 15.78 10.74 -11.15
N LEU A 271 15.02 9.72 -10.70
CA LEU A 271 13.81 9.91 -9.90
C LEU A 271 14.07 10.40 -8.46
N LEU A 272 15.32 10.42 -8.00
CA LEU A 272 15.70 11.01 -6.71
C LEU A 272 15.76 12.54 -6.76
N SER A 273 15.82 13.12 -7.97
CA SER A 273 15.91 14.57 -8.19
C SER A 273 14.95 15.00 -9.30
N VAL A 274 13.67 15.17 -8.93
CA VAL A 274 12.65 15.67 -9.85
C VAL A 274 12.69 17.19 -9.89
N GLY A 275 13.07 17.77 -11.04
CA GLY A 275 13.20 19.23 -11.24
C GLY A 275 11.88 19.91 -11.57
N PHE A 276 10.96 19.22 -12.23
CA PHE A 276 9.66 19.77 -12.64
C PHE A 276 8.51 18.90 -12.14
N VAL A 277 7.46 19.53 -11.60
CA VAL A 277 6.22 18.89 -11.17
C VAL A 277 5.02 19.73 -11.60
N MET A 278 4.08 19.11 -12.31
CA MET A 278 2.81 19.69 -12.70
C MET A 278 1.68 18.79 -12.20
N LYS A 279 0.61 19.37 -11.67
CA LYS A 279 -0.63 18.70 -11.27
C LYS A 279 -1.82 19.33 -11.95
N SER A 280 -2.56 18.54 -12.72
CA SER A 280 -3.76 19.01 -13.46
C SER A 280 -3.51 20.27 -14.30
N GLY A 281 -2.31 20.41 -14.88
CA GLY A 281 -1.90 21.58 -15.67
C GLY A 281 -1.33 22.76 -14.86
N GLU A 282 -1.41 22.74 -13.53
CA GLU A 282 -0.78 23.75 -12.66
C GLU A 282 0.66 23.32 -12.31
N VAL A 283 1.64 24.19 -12.61
CA VAL A 283 3.04 23.96 -12.25
C VAL A 283 3.22 24.18 -10.75
N VAL A 284 3.68 23.14 -10.06
CA VAL A 284 3.88 23.13 -8.60
C VAL A 284 5.37 23.31 -8.25
N LYS A 285 6.26 22.81 -9.11
CA LYS A 285 7.71 22.92 -8.97
C LYS A 285 8.33 23.11 -10.33
N ASN A 286 9.25 24.08 -10.42
CA ASN A 286 10.09 24.28 -11.59
C ASN A 286 11.46 24.79 -11.14
N LEU A 287 12.51 24.02 -11.36
CA LEU A 287 13.91 24.34 -11.02
C LEU A 287 14.75 24.64 -12.27
N HIS A 288 14.12 24.78 -13.45
CA HIS A 288 14.77 25.06 -14.73
C HIS A 288 14.48 26.47 -15.22
#